data_090556ca1a4592f27ba732044eed35c2
#
_entry.id   090556ca1a4592f27ba732044eed35c2
#
_cell.length_a   1.000
_cell.length_b   1.000
_cell.length_c   1.000
_cell.angle_alpha   90.00
_cell.angle_beta   90.00
_cell.angle_gamma   90.00
#
_symmetry.space_group_name_H-M   'P 1'
#
loop_
_entity.id
_entity.type
_entity.pdbx_description
1 polymer ?
#
loop_
_entity_poly.entity_id
_entity_poly.type
_entity_poly.pdbx_seq_one_letter_code
_entity_poly.pdbx_strand_id
1 'polypeptide(L)'
;MKQFRLYITALVLAMAGIMATQADAQVLRDADFNSIGRINGNGVVRNDSGRSVGTFDADGTVRDNKGTVLGEIKQLEIFDTEGTRIGYINNDGTVRDGESNVLGYISINDGKVSDAQKQTIGFARGVRVDWIAGYYFFHFFEK
;
A
#
# COMPACT_ATOMS: atom_id res chain seq x y z
N MET A 1 46.78 13.21 -1.44
CA MET A 1 46.15 13.09 -0.15
C MET A 1 44.91 13.94 0.02
N LYS A 2 44.88 15.18 -0.38
CA LYS A 2 43.71 16.04 -0.33
C LYS A 2 42.57 15.53 -1.23
N GLN A 3 42.88 14.98 -2.38
CA GLN A 3 41.86 14.42 -3.30
C GLN A 3 41.23 13.16 -2.76
N PHE A 4 41.95 12.34 -2.01
CA PHE A 4 41.44 11.13 -1.40
C PHE A 4 40.36 11.42 -0.34
N ARG A 5 40.55 12.47 0.45
CA ARG A 5 39.57 12.92 1.46
C ARG A 5 38.27 13.42 0.81
N LEU A 6 38.38 14.10 -0.32
CA LEU A 6 37.23 14.59 -1.06
C LEU A 6 36.40 13.45 -1.62
N TYR A 7 37.01 12.38 -2.11
CA TYR A 7 36.27 11.20 -2.61
C TYR A 7 35.51 10.48 -1.52
N ILE A 8 36.10 10.33 -0.34
CA ILE A 8 35.45 9.69 0.80
C ILE A 8 34.24 10.51 1.26
N THR A 9 34.37 11.83 1.32
CA THR A 9 33.27 12.71 1.72
C THR A 9 32.13 12.64 0.74
N ALA A 10 32.40 12.62 -0.57
CA ALA A 10 31.39 12.51 -1.61
C ALA A 10 30.65 11.16 -1.54
N LEU A 11 31.37 10.07 -1.27
CA LEU A 11 30.79 8.74 -1.14
C LEU A 11 29.83 8.66 0.07
N VAL A 12 30.22 9.22 1.21
CA VAL A 12 29.38 9.25 2.41
C VAL A 12 28.09 10.05 2.17
N LEU A 13 28.19 11.18 1.50
CA LEU A 13 27.02 11.99 1.13
C LEU A 13 26.07 11.25 0.18
N ALA A 14 26.61 10.52 -0.78
CA ALA A 14 25.79 9.74 -1.72
C ALA A 14 25.05 8.62 -1.01
N MET A 15 25.69 7.93 -0.08
CA MET A 15 25.04 6.87 0.74
C MET A 15 23.96 7.44 1.67
N ALA A 16 24.20 8.58 2.28
CA ALA A 16 23.21 9.26 3.12
C ALA A 16 21.97 9.67 2.30
N GLY A 17 22.16 10.16 1.07
CA GLY A 17 21.07 10.50 0.17
C GLY A 17 20.22 9.28 -0.23
N ILE A 18 20.84 8.14 -0.51
CA ILE A 18 20.14 6.89 -0.83
C ILE A 18 19.33 6.39 0.36
N MET A 19 19.89 6.43 1.56
CA MET A 19 19.19 6.00 2.78
C MET A 19 18.00 6.90 3.11
N ALA A 20 18.13 8.22 2.91
CA ALA A 20 17.02 9.15 3.11
C ALA A 20 15.85 8.88 2.15
N THR A 21 16.14 8.48 0.89
CA THR A 21 15.12 8.12 -0.09
C THR A 21 14.38 6.83 0.29
N GLN A 22 15.06 5.88 0.91
CA GLN A 22 14.48 4.60 1.33
C GLN A 22 13.62 4.72 2.60
N ALA A 23 13.81 5.78 3.39
CA ALA A 23 13.09 5.98 4.64
C ALA A 23 11.65 6.48 4.43
N ASP A 24 11.32 6.94 3.23
CA ASP A 24 9.99 7.51 2.95
C ASP A 24 8.99 6.40 2.66
N ALA A 25 8.17 6.04 3.68
CA ALA A 25 7.01 5.20 3.48
C ALA A 25 5.94 5.96 2.71
N GLN A 26 5.20 5.24 1.85
CA GLN A 26 4.09 5.83 1.12
C GLN A 26 2.94 6.14 2.08
N VAL A 27 2.42 7.35 1.97
CA VAL A 27 1.34 7.85 2.83
C VAL A 27 -0.01 7.46 2.25
N LEU A 28 -0.88 6.96 3.11
CA LEU A 28 -2.29 6.71 2.81
C LEU A 28 -3.08 7.93 3.28
N ARG A 29 -3.95 8.44 2.41
CA ARG A 29 -4.73 9.64 2.70
C ARG A 29 -6.22 9.40 2.49
N ASP A 30 -7.03 10.17 3.22
CA ASP A 30 -8.48 10.19 3.02
C ASP A 30 -8.88 11.13 1.87
N ALA A 31 -10.19 11.33 1.68
CA ALA A 31 -10.72 12.19 0.62
C ALA A 31 -10.33 13.66 0.78
N ASP A 32 -10.10 14.10 2.00
CA ASP A 32 -9.69 15.47 2.32
C ASP A 32 -8.17 15.66 2.33
N PHE A 33 -7.45 14.65 1.86
CA PHE A 33 -6.00 14.63 1.77
C PHE A 33 -5.27 14.56 3.13
N ASN A 34 -5.99 14.22 4.20
CA ASN A 34 -5.38 13.99 5.51
C ASN A 34 -4.69 12.62 5.54
N SER A 35 -3.54 12.55 6.21
CA SER A 35 -2.85 11.27 6.43
C SER A 35 -3.69 10.38 7.36
N ILE A 36 -3.94 9.15 6.93
CA ILE A 36 -4.63 8.13 7.74
C ILE A 36 -3.74 6.92 8.05
N GLY A 37 -2.58 6.85 7.43
CA GLY A 37 -1.64 5.76 7.67
C GLY A 37 -0.50 5.75 6.67
N ARG A 38 0.30 4.68 6.72
CA ARG A 38 1.46 4.51 5.85
C ARG A 38 1.67 3.03 5.54
N ILE A 39 2.22 2.77 4.35
CA ILE A 39 2.70 1.44 3.96
C ILE A 39 4.15 1.59 3.53
N ASN A 40 5.06 0.78 4.10
CA ASN A 40 6.45 0.78 3.66
C ASN A 40 6.69 -0.25 2.54
N GLY A 41 7.90 -0.26 2.00
CA GLY A 41 8.26 -1.17 0.91
C GLY A 41 8.21 -2.65 1.28
N ASN A 42 8.24 -2.99 2.56
CA ASN A 42 8.11 -4.36 3.07
C ASN A 42 6.65 -4.77 3.31
N GLY A 43 5.70 -3.89 3.02
CA GLY A 43 4.28 -4.18 3.20
C GLY A 43 3.75 -3.95 4.61
N VAL A 44 4.54 -3.37 5.51
CA VAL A 44 4.08 -3.05 6.86
C VAL A 44 3.14 -1.85 6.81
N VAL A 45 1.94 -2.04 7.33
CA VAL A 45 0.89 -1.02 7.38
C VAL A 45 0.87 -0.41 8.79
N ARG A 46 0.93 0.91 8.85
CA ARG A 46 0.86 1.66 10.11
C ARG A 46 -0.30 2.64 10.07
N ASN A 47 -0.91 2.86 11.23
CA ASN A 47 -1.93 3.89 11.36
C ASN A 47 -1.29 5.28 11.46
N ASP A 48 -2.11 6.31 11.59
CA ASP A 48 -1.65 7.70 11.65
C ASP A 48 -0.81 7.99 12.91
N SER A 49 -0.96 7.19 13.96
CA SER A 49 -0.13 7.27 15.17
C SER A 49 1.23 6.56 15.03
N GLY A 50 1.51 5.95 13.87
CA GLY A 50 2.74 5.21 13.63
C GLY A 50 2.74 3.79 14.16
N ARG A 51 1.62 3.30 14.69
CA ARG A 51 1.49 1.95 15.21
C ARG A 51 1.23 0.96 14.07
N SER A 52 1.94 -0.16 14.06
CA SER A 52 1.69 -1.23 13.08
C SER A 52 0.29 -1.82 13.30
N VAL A 53 -0.48 -1.95 12.21
CA VAL A 53 -1.81 -2.58 12.22
C VAL A 53 -1.81 -3.90 11.45
N GLY A 54 -0.78 -4.16 10.66
CA GLY A 54 -0.66 -5.41 9.93
C GLY A 54 0.36 -5.35 8.81
N THR A 55 0.36 -6.40 7.98
CA THR A 55 1.30 -6.52 6.86
C THR A 55 0.62 -7.11 5.63
N PHE A 56 1.08 -6.65 4.46
CA PHE A 56 0.93 -7.34 3.20
C PHE A 56 2.24 -8.08 2.93
N ASP A 57 2.27 -9.39 3.18
CA ASP A 57 3.49 -10.18 3.03
C ASP A 57 3.87 -10.36 1.57
N ALA A 58 5.15 -10.63 1.32
CA ALA A 58 5.67 -10.82 -0.04
C ALA A 58 5.05 -12.02 -0.76
N ASP A 59 4.59 -13.03 -0.02
CA ASP A 59 3.93 -14.21 -0.56
C ASP A 59 2.43 -14.01 -0.85
N GLY A 60 1.90 -12.82 -0.55
CA GLY A 60 0.49 -12.48 -0.75
C GLY A 60 -0.39 -12.61 0.48
N THR A 61 0.11 -13.18 1.57
CA THR A 61 -0.65 -13.31 2.81
C THR A 61 -0.84 -11.95 3.45
N VAL A 62 -2.06 -11.66 3.90
CA VAL A 62 -2.39 -10.43 4.65
C VAL A 62 -2.57 -10.83 6.12
N ARG A 63 -1.85 -10.14 7.02
CA ARG A 63 -1.85 -10.44 8.45
C ARG A 63 -2.12 -9.19 9.27
N ASP A 64 -2.73 -9.36 10.44
CA ASP A 64 -2.83 -8.28 11.41
C ASP A 64 -1.51 -8.13 12.20
N ASN A 65 -1.47 -7.21 13.15
CA ASN A 65 -0.28 -6.93 13.95
C ASN A 65 0.08 -8.05 14.94
N LYS A 66 -0.78 -9.04 15.10
CA LYS A 66 -0.54 -10.23 15.93
C LYS A 66 -0.11 -11.44 15.11
N GLY A 67 -0.03 -11.27 13.77
CA GLY A 67 0.32 -12.34 12.85
C GLY A 67 -0.85 -13.20 12.43
N THR A 68 -2.09 -12.87 12.83
CA THR A 68 -3.28 -13.59 12.39
C THR A 68 -3.54 -13.32 10.92
N VAL A 69 -3.79 -14.38 10.15
CA VAL A 69 -4.10 -14.24 8.72
C VAL A 69 -5.48 -13.64 8.55
N LEU A 70 -5.55 -12.58 7.74
CA LEU A 70 -6.81 -11.89 7.42
C LEU A 70 -7.32 -12.25 6.03
N GLY A 71 -6.44 -12.73 5.15
CA GLY A 71 -6.77 -13.08 3.78
C GLY A 71 -5.52 -13.22 2.94
N GLU A 72 -5.70 -13.20 1.63
CA GLU A 72 -4.60 -13.39 0.69
C GLU A 72 -4.84 -12.59 -0.57
N ILE A 73 -3.76 -12.07 -1.15
CA ILE A 73 -3.79 -11.36 -2.44
C ILE A 73 -2.82 -12.06 -3.38
N LYS A 74 -3.32 -12.56 -4.50
CA LYS A 74 -2.51 -13.20 -5.55
C LYS A 74 -2.96 -12.75 -6.92
N GLN A 75 -2.02 -12.23 -7.72
CA GLN A 75 -2.26 -11.89 -9.13
C GLN A 75 -3.50 -11.01 -9.33
N LEU A 76 -3.64 -9.97 -8.51
CA LEU A 76 -4.76 -9.04 -8.52
C LEU A 76 -6.11 -9.66 -8.11
N GLU A 77 -6.10 -10.84 -7.51
CA GLU A 77 -7.27 -11.47 -6.91
C GLU A 77 -7.15 -11.45 -5.38
N ILE A 78 -8.27 -11.21 -4.72
CA ILE A 78 -8.33 -11.08 -3.26
C ILE A 78 -9.18 -12.23 -2.70
N PHE A 79 -8.64 -12.90 -1.69
CA PHE A 79 -9.26 -14.07 -1.07
C PHE A 79 -9.43 -13.85 0.42
N ASP A 80 -10.50 -14.42 0.98
CA ASP A 80 -10.69 -14.48 2.43
C ASP A 80 -9.85 -15.60 3.06
N THR A 81 -9.99 -15.81 4.36
CA THR A 81 -9.25 -16.83 5.12
C THR A 81 -9.65 -18.26 4.76
N GLU A 82 -10.78 -18.44 4.10
CA GLU A 82 -11.28 -19.76 3.66
C GLU A 82 -10.88 -20.08 2.22
N GLY A 83 -10.14 -19.15 1.56
CA GLY A 83 -9.72 -19.32 0.18
C GLY A 83 -10.79 -18.94 -0.84
N THR A 84 -11.87 -18.33 -0.42
CA THR A 84 -12.91 -17.84 -1.33
C THR A 84 -12.49 -16.50 -1.93
N ARG A 85 -12.60 -16.36 -3.25
CA ARG A 85 -12.32 -15.09 -3.92
C ARG A 85 -13.40 -14.07 -3.58
N ILE A 86 -13.01 -13.01 -2.87
CA ILE A 86 -13.92 -11.94 -2.47
C ILE A 86 -13.83 -10.72 -3.38
N GLY A 87 -12.87 -10.70 -4.27
CA GLY A 87 -12.76 -9.61 -5.25
C GLY A 87 -11.56 -9.75 -6.16
N TYR A 88 -11.43 -8.80 -7.06
CA TYR A 88 -10.31 -8.72 -7.99
C TYR A 88 -10.15 -7.31 -8.55
N ILE A 89 -9.00 -7.07 -9.16
CA ILE A 89 -8.63 -5.78 -9.73
C ILE A 89 -8.35 -5.98 -11.21
N ASN A 90 -9.03 -5.22 -12.06
CA ASN A 90 -8.75 -5.20 -13.49
C ASN A 90 -7.45 -4.44 -13.78
N ASN A 91 -6.87 -4.67 -14.95
CA ASN A 91 -5.61 -4.03 -15.34
C ASN A 91 -5.73 -2.51 -15.45
N ASP A 92 -6.93 -1.98 -15.62
CA ASP A 92 -7.19 -0.54 -15.67
C ASP A 92 -7.40 0.10 -14.30
N GLY A 93 -7.33 -0.68 -13.22
CA GLY A 93 -7.50 -0.19 -11.84
C GLY A 93 -8.93 -0.29 -11.32
N THR A 94 -9.87 -0.84 -12.08
CA THR A 94 -11.24 -1.09 -11.58
C THR A 94 -11.22 -2.21 -10.56
N VAL A 95 -11.80 -1.97 -9.38
CA VAL A 95 -11.89 -2.92 -8.28
C VAL A 95 -13.29 -3.50 -8.25
N ARG A 96 -13.38 -4.83 -8.22
CA ARG A 96 -14.66 -5.55 -8.22
C ARG A 96 -14.73 -6.54 -7.06
N ASP A 97 -15.96 -6.80 -6.59
CA ASP A 97 -16.19 -7.84 -5.60
C ASP A 97 -16.20 -9.24 -6.23
N GLY A 98 -16.48 -10.28 -5.43
CA GLY A 98 -16.51 -11.67 -5.90
C GLY A 98 -17.61 -11.96 -6.91
N GLU A 99 -18.63 -11.11 -6.99
CA GLU A 99 -19.75 -11.22 -7.95
C GLU A 99 -19.57 -10.28 -9.14
N SER A 100 -18.40 -9.67 -9.29
CA SER A 100 -18.02 -8.74 -10.37
C SER A 100 -18.70 -7.38 -10.32
N ASN A 101 -19.33 -7.02 -9.21
CA ASN A 101 -19.84 -5.67 -9.01
C ASN A 101 -18.69 -4.70 -8.80
N VAL A 102 -18.79 -3.50 -9.38
CA VAL A 102 -17.77 -2.47 -9.20
C VAL A 102 -17.83 -1.91 -7.79
N LEU A 103 -16.71 -1.99 -7.08
CA LEU A 103 -16.53 -1.36 -5.77
C LEU A 103 -15.96 0.05 -5.92
N GLY A 104 -15.11 0.26 -6.91
CA GLY A 104 -14.50 1.56 -7.17
C GLY A 104 -13.34 1.47 -8.13
N TYR A 105 -12.51 2.51 -8.11
CA TYR A 105 -11.45 2.70 -9.09
C TYR A 105 -10.17 3.18 -8.41
N ILE A 106 -9.04 2.66 -8.88
CA ILE A 106 -7.71 3.12 -8.47
C ILE A 106 -7.02 3.67 -9.71
N SER A 107 -6.60 4.93 -9.67
CA SER A 107 -5.78 5.51 -10.71
C SER A 107 -4.35 5.04 -10.55
N ILE A 108 -3.87 4.24 -11.49
CA ILE A 108 -2.55 3.61 -11.42
C ILE A 108 -1.43 4.66 -11.44
N ASN A 109 -1.66 5.79 -12.11
CA ASN A 109 -0.63 6.80 -12.30
C ASN A 109 -0.41 7.68 -11.07
N ASP A 110 -1.48 8.07 -10.38
CA ASP A 110 -1.40 9.06 -9.28
C ASP A 110 -1.88 8.51 -7.93
N GLY A 111 -2.39 7.28 -7.89
CA GLY A 111 -2.85 6.65 -6.65
C GLY A 111 -4.17 7.17 -6.12
N LYS A 112 -4.91 7.94 -6.90
CA LYS A 112 -6.24 8.40 -6.49
C LYS A 112 -7.20 7.21 -6.39
N VAL A 113 -7.96 7.15 -5.30
CA VAL A 113 -8.92 6.09 -5.02
C VAL A 113 -10.33 6.68 -5.04
N SER A 114 -11.22 6.06 -5.80
CA SER A 114 -12.60 6.53 -5.97
C SER A 114 -13.58 5.40 -5.72
N ASP A 115 -14.77 5.72 -5.22
CA ASP A 115 -15.85 4.74 -5.04
C ASP A 115 -16.52 4.40 -6.39
N ALA A 116 -17.57 3.55 -6.33
CA ALA A 116 -18.30 3.13 -7.53
C ALA A 116 -19.00 4.29 -8.25
N GLN A 117 -19.30 5.37 -7.54
CA GLN A 117 -19.89 6.60 -8.10
C GLN A 117 -18.83 7.61 -8.55
N LYS A 118 -17.55 7.20 -8.55
CA LYS A 118 -16.39 8.00 -8.94
C LYS A 118 -16.12 9.19 -8.01
N GLN A 119 -16.62 9.14 -6.79
CA GLN A 119 -16.26 10.12 -5.76
C GLN A 119 -14.93 9.71 -5.14
N THR A 120 -14.04 10.67 -4.93
CA THR A 120 -12.73 10.41 -4.32
C THR A 120 -12.91 10.00 -2.87
N ILE A 121 -12.30 8.86 -2.49
CA ILE A 121 -12.28 8.37 -1.11
C ILE A 121 -10.88 8.38 -0.50
N GLY A 122 -9.84 8.55 -1.30
CA GLY A 122 -8.49 8.58 -0.77
C GLY A 122 -7.42 8.77 -1.84
N PHE A 123 -6.18 8.77 -1.36
CA PHE A 123 -4.98 8.88 -2.19
C PHE A 123 -3.87 8.00 -1.62
N ALA A 124 -3.23 7.22 -2.47
CA ALA A 124 -2.16 6.31 -2.07
C ALA A 124 -1.07 6.27 -3.15
N ARG A 125 -0.50 7.43 -3.45
CA ARG A 125 0.50 7.57 -4.51
C ARG A 125 1.73 6.71 -4.22
N GLY A 126 2.15 5.94 -5.22
CA GLY A 126 3.35 5.10 -5.14
C GLY A 126 3.13 3.76 -4.44
N VAL A 127 1.94 3.50 -3.93
CA VAL A 127 1.59 2.21 -3.32
C VAL A 127 1.14 1.23 -4.42
N ARG A 128 1.44 -0.05 -4.25
CA ARG A 128 0.98 -1.09 -5.17
C ARG A 128 -0.55 -1.12 -5.23
N VAL A 129 -1.08 -1.30 -6.42
CA VAL A 129 -2.53 -1.25 -6.66
C VAL A 129 -3.29 -2.31 -5.87
N ASP A 130 -2.72 -3.51 -5.70
CA ASP A 130 -3.34 -4.59 -4.93
C ASP A 130 -3.37 -4.27 -3.42
N TRP A 131 -2.35 -3.61 -2.90
CA TRP A 131 -2.35 -3.16 -1.50
C TRP A 131 -3.35 -2.02 -1.28
N ILE A 132 -3.47 -1.10 -2.24
CA ILE A 132 -4.48 -0.04 -2.19
C ILE A 132 -5.88 -0.66 -2.10
N ALA A 133 -6.16 -1.64 -2.96
CA ALA A 133 -7.46 -2.31 -2.95
C ALA A 133 -7.73 -3.00 -1.62
N GLY A 134 -6.75 -3.75 -1.09
CA GLY A 134 -6.88 -4.43 0.19
C GLY A 134 -7.14 -3.47 1.34
N TYR A 135 -6.56 -2.28 1.28
CA TYR A 135 -6.71 -1.28 2.33
C TYR A 135 -8.05 -0.54 2.22
N TYR A 136 -8.39 -0.01 1.05
CA TYR A 136 -9.55 0.89 0.89
C TYR A 136 -10.85 0.17 0.60
N PHE A 137 -10.83 -0.98 -0.06
CA PHE A 137 -12.05 -1.66 -0.52
C PHE A 137 -12.36 -2.94 0.23
N PHE A 138 -11.35 -3.69 0.65
CA PHE A 138 -11.54 -4.96 1.37
C PHE A 138 -11.33 -4.84 2.88
N HIS A 139 -10.89 -3.68 3.32
CA HIS A 139 -10.89 -3.26 4.73
C HIS A 139 -10.21 -4.25 5.69
N PHE A 140 -9.10 -4.86 5.25
CA PHE A 140 -8.41 -5.88 6.04
C PHE A 140 -7.98 -5.39 7.42
N PHE A 141 -7.68 -4.10 7.55
CA PHE A 141 -7.13 -3.52 8.78
C PHE A 141 -8.12 -2.66 9.57
N GLU A 142 -9.36 -2.63 9.16
CA GLU A 142 -10.42 -1.97 9.92
C GLU A 142 -10.97 -2.91 11.00
N LYS A 143 -11.27 -2.33 12.16
CA LYS A 143 -11.89 -3.04 13.28
C LYS A 143 -13.33 -2.60 13.45
#